data_3e854da434191d3c88c2503ab8c1fdbb
#
_entry.id   3e854da434191d3c88c2503ab8c1fdbb
#
_cell.length_a   1.000
_cell.length_b   1.000
_cell.length_c   1.000
_cell.angle_alpha   90.00
_cell.angle_beta   90.00
_cell.angle_gamma   90.00
#
_symmetry.space_group_name_H-M   'P 1'
#
loop_
_entity.id
_entity.type
_entity.pdbx_description
1 polymer ?
#
loop_
_entity_poly.entity_id
_entity_poly.type
_entity_poly.pdbx_seq_one_letter_code
_entity_poly.pdbx_strand_id
1 'polypeptide(L)'
;MMKVAAALKTFASGFDLPAYAIGSVPDPVTLPYITFPIVEPEWNRNASFYIQIWHRTTSNTELLTKADEICRRIGTGLIINLEGGYLVIWPESPLVQLMVDGDFRSAYINLSINAYHVPGE
;
A
#
# COMPACT_ATOMS: atom_id res chain seq x y z
N MET A 1 7.04 11.82 15.44
CA MET A 1 6.17 10.69 15.14
C MET A 1 5.16 11.07 14.06
N MET A 2 4.72 10.10 13.27
CA MET A 2 3.86 10.35 12.10
C MET A 2 2.39 10.21 12.44
N LYS A 3 1.54 10.97 11.73
CA LYS A 3 0.11 10.69 11.66
C LYS A 3 -0.14 9.57 10.65
N VAL A 4 -1.32 8.96 10.70
CA VAL A 4 -1.64 7.80 9.86
C VAL A 4 -1.43 8.09 8.37
N ALA A 5 -1.93 9.19 7.85
CA ALA A 5 -1.78 9.52 6.42
C ALA A 5 -0.29 9.59 6.00
N ALA A 6 0.55 10.21 6.82
CA ALA A 6 1.99 10.29 6.55
C ALA A 6 2.66 8.91 6.63
N ALA A 7 2.24 8.07 7.58
CA ALA A 7 2.75 6.71 7.72
C ALA A 7 2.39 5.86 6.49
N LEU A 8 1.17 5.97 5.96
CA LEU A 8 0.75 5.25 4.76
C LEU A 8 1.57 5.70 3.53
N LYS A 9 1.81 6.99 3.39
CA LYS A 9 2.66 7.52 2.32
C LYS A 9 4.09 6.98 2.43
N THR A 10 4.66 6.97 3.61
CA THR A 10 5.99 6.43 3.87
C THR A 10 6.05 4.94 3.52
N PHE A 11 5.05 4.18 3.94
CA PHE A 11 4.95 2.75 3.63
C PHE A 11 4.92 2.53 2.11
N ALA A 12 3.97 3.17 1.41
CA ALA A 12 3.79 2.97 -0.02
C ALA A 12 5.00 3.44 -0.84
N SER A 13 5.75 4.43 -0.36
CA SER A 13 6.93 4.96 -1.05
C SER A 13 8.18 4.09 -0.87
N GLY A 14 8.12 3.06 -0.04
CA GLY A 14 9.27 2.21 0.30
C GLY A 14 9.58 1.11 -0.70
N PHE A 15 8.90 1.03 -1.84
CA PHE A 15 9.01 -0.10 -2.77
C PHE A 15 9.64 0.27 -4.12
N ASP A 16 10.44 1.33 -4.15
CA ASP A 16 11.23 1.74 -5.31
C ASP A 16 10.39 2.18 -6.52
N LEU A 17 9.13 2.55 -6.29
CA LEU A 17 8.24 3.14 -7.29
C LEU A 17 7.64 4.42 -6.72
N PRO A 18 7.33 5.42 -7.59
CA PRO A 18 6.58 6.58 -7.15
C PRO A 18 5.23 6.15 -6.56
N ALA A 19 4.84 6.72 -5.44
CA ALA A 19 3.59 6.37 -4.77
C ALA A 19 2.78 7.63 -4.50
N TYR A 20 1.48 7.55 -4.80
CA TYR A 20 0.55 8.67 -4.67
C TYR A 20 -0.71 8.23 -3.95
N ALA A 21 -1.23 9.09 -3.09
CA ALA A 21 -2.57 8.89 -2.54
C ALA A 21 -3.60 8.94 -3.68
N ILE A 22 -4.68 8.17 -3.56
CA ILE A 22 -5.77 8.22 -4.53
C ILE A 22 -6.29 9.65 -4.62
N GLY A 23 -6.45 10.14 -5.86
CA GLY A 23 -6.85 11.52 -6.12
C GLY A 23 -5.71 12.51 -6.24
N SER A 24 -4.47 12.09 -5.96
CA SER A 24 -3.28 12.96 -6.01
C SER A 24 -2.26 12.53 -7.05
N VAL A 25 -2.67 11.71 -8.02
CA VAL A 25 -1.79 11.27 -9.10
C VAL A 25 -1.57 12.44 -10.06
N PRO A 26 -0.29 12.82 -10.34
CA PRO A 26 -0.04 13.90 -11.28
C PRO A 26 -0.40 13.52 -12.71
N ASP A 27 -0.65 14.53 -13.56
CA ASP A 27 -0.90 14.35 -14.98
C ASP A 27 0.04 15.29 -15.76
N PRO A 28 0.99 14.78 -16.54
CA PRO A 28 1.24 13.35 -16.80
C PRO A 28 1.94 12.64 -15.64
N VAL A 29 1.82 11.30 -15.61
CA VAL A 29 2.48 10.46 -14.63
C VAL A 29 3.37 9.44 -15.32
N THR A 30 4.50 9.11 -14.69
CA THR A 30 5.42 8.08 -15.20
C THR A 30 5.00 6.71 -14.65
N LEU A 31 4.83 5.75 -15.53
CA LEU A 31 4.50 4.36 -15.20
C LEU A 31 5.80 3.53 -15.08
N PRO A 32 5.85 2.52 -14.23
CA PRO A 32 4.82 2.14 -13.25
C PRO A 32 4.80 3.04 -12.02
N TYR A 33 3.68 3.09 -11.35
CA TYR A 33 3.54 3.82 -10.10
C TYR A 33 2.57 3.10 -9.15
N ILE A 34 2.58 3.49 -7.89
CA ILE A 34 1.72 2.93 -6.84
C ILE A 34 0.68 3.98 -6.43
N THR A 35 -0.55 3.53 -6.20
CA THR A 35 -1.56 4.32 -5.50
C THR A 35 -2.00 3.62 -4.23
N PHE A 36 -2.47 4.39 -3.26
CA PHE A 36 -2.99 3.87 -2.01
C PHE A 36 -4.13 4.76 -1.51
N PRO A 37 -5.14 4.17 -0.82
CA PRO A 37 -6.18 4.99 -0.19
C PRO A 37 -5.65 5.58 1.11
N ILE A 38 -6.17 6.74 1.50
CA ILE A 38 -5.94 7.27 2.83
C ILE A 38 -7.05 6.73 3.71
N VAL A 39 -6.69 5.91 4.69
CA VAL A 39 -7.61 5.28 5.64
C VAL A 39 -7.11 5.60 7.04
N GLU A 40 -8.01 6.10 7.89
CA GLU A 40 -7.70 6.31 9.30
C GLU A 40 -8.50 5.31 10.13
N PRO A 41 -7.86 4.21 10.61
CA PRO A 41 -8.57 3.26 11.45
C PRO A 41 -8.81 3.84 12.83
N GLU A 42 -9.87 3.40 13.48
CA GLU A 42 -10.03 3.66 14.92
C GLU A 42 -8.94 2.92 15.70
N TRP A 43 -8.55 3.45 16.85
CA TRP A 43 -7.58 2.78 17.69
C TRP A 43 -8.04 1.36 18.05
N ASN A 44 -7.13 0.42 17.93
CA ASN A 44 -7.32 -0.99 18.27
C ASN A 44 -8.40 -1.70 17.43
N ARG A 45 -8.67 -1.19 16.22
CA ARG A 45 -9.58 -1.82 15.26
C ARG A 45 -8.91 -2.02 13.92
N ASN A 46 -9.19 -3.15 13.31
CA ASN A 46 -8.69 -3.46 11.97
C ASN A 46 -9.45 -2.68 10.91
N ALA A 47 -8.75 -2.29 9.88
CA ALA A 47 -9.36 -1.71 8.68
C ALA A 47 -8.71 -2.35 7.45
N SER A 48 -9.47 -2.43 6.37
CA SER A 48 -8.93 -2.89 5.09
C SER A 48 -8.07 -1.80 4.47
N PHE A 49 -6.99 -2.23 3.84
CA PHE A 49 -6.08 -1.34 3.16
C PHE A 49 -5.54 -2.06 1.91
N TYR A 50 -5.00 -1.32 0.99
CA TYR A 50 -4.35 -1.91 -0.17
C TYR A 50 -3.36 -0.94 -0.78
N ILE A 51 -2.41 -1.47 -1.55
CA ILE A 51 -1.64 -0.70 -2.50
C ILE A 51 -1.91 -1.27 -3.88
N GLN A 52 -1.90 -0.41 -4.89
CA GLN A 52 -2.20 -0.79 -6.26
C GLN A 52 -1.07 -0.33 -7.16
N ILE A 53 -0.48 -1.28 -7.88
CA ILE A 53 0.60 -1.00 -8.83
C ILE A 53 -0.04 -0.84 -10.21
N TRP A 54 0.21 0.29 -10.86
CA TRP A 54 -0.29 0.59 -12.19
C TRP A 54 0.84 0.51 -13.20
N HIS A 55 0.60 -0.16 -14.31
CA HIS A 55 1.59 -0.29 -15.38
C HIS A 55 0.90 -0.41 -16.74
N ARG A 56 1.57 0.08 -17.76
CA ARG A 56 1.15 -0.14 -19.14
C ARG A 56 2.02 -1.23 -19.73
N THR A 57 1.47 -2.44 -19.82
CA THR A 57 2.21 -3.63 -20.25
C THR A 57 1.23 -4.68 -20.80
N THR A 58 1.71 -5.51 -21.70
CA THR A 58 0.97 -6.71 -22.14
C THR A 58 1.42 -7.95 -21.37
N SER A 59 2.35 -7.79 -20.41
CA SER A 59 2.91 -8.90 -19.64
C SER A 59 2.42 -8.88 -18.19
N ASN A 60 1.61 -9.87 -17.84
CA ASN A 60 1.24 -10.09 -16.42
C ASN A 60 2.47 -10.46 -15.59
N THR A 61 3.46 -11.11 -16.19
CA THR A 61 4.67 -11.57 -15.48
C THR A 61 5.42 -10.39 -14.87
N GLU A 62 5.60 -9.31 -15.62
CA GLU A 62 6.31 -8.12 -15.13
C GLU A 62 5.60 -7.51 -13.92
N LEU A 63 4.29 -7.37 -14.01
CA LEU A 63 3.48 -6.81 -12.94
C LEU A 63 3.44 -7.72 -11.71
N LEU A 64 3.27 -9.02 -11.92
CA LEU A 64 3.26 -10.01 -10.83
C LEU A 64 4.63 -10.13 -10.15
N THR A 65 5.70 -10.01 -10.92
CA THR A 65 7.06 -10.04 -10.35
C THR A 65 7.26 -8.87 -9.39
N LYS A 66 6.79 -7.68 -9.76
CA LYS A 66 6.88 -6.51 -8.88
C LYS A 66 5.99 -6.67 -7.65
N ALA A 67 4.78 -7.17 -7.83
CA ALA A 67 3.87 -7.42 -6.71
C ALA A 67 4.47 -8.44 -5.74
N ASP A 68 5.08 -9.51 -6.25
CA ASP A 68 5.71 -10.54 -5.43
C ASP A 68 6.90 -9.98 -4.64
N GLU A 69 7.71 -9.14 -5.26
CA GLU A 69 8.83 -8.46 -4.60
C GLU A 69 8.34 -7.61 -3.43
N ILE A 70 7.27 -6.86 -3.64
CA ILE A 70 6.67 -6.03 -2.58
C ILE A 70 6.12 -6.92 -1.46
N CYS A 71 5.40 -7.98 -1.80
CA CYS A 71 4.84 -8.91 -0.82
C CYS A 71 5.92 -9.56 0.04
N ARG A 72 7.06 -9.92 -0.54
CA ARG A 72 8.19 -10.46 0.23
C ARG A 72 8.75 -9.45 1.21
N ARG A 73 8.82 -8.18 0.82
CA ARG A 73 9.31 -7.12 1.70
C ARG A 73 8.34 -6.81 2.84
N ILE A 74 7.05 -6.97 2.61
CA ILE A 74 6.03 -6.84 3.67
C ILE A 74 6.11 -8.03 4.62
N GLY A 75 6.33 -9.24 4.07
CA GLY A 75 6.40 -10.47 4.84
C GLY A 75 5.11 -10.74 5.59
N THR A 76 5.21 -11.08 6.89
CA THR A 76 4.06 -11.35 7.75
C THR A 76 3.47 -10.08 8.36
N GLY A 77 4.15 -8.96 8.23
CA GLY A 77 3.67 -7.68 8.70
C GLY A 77 4.79 -6.68 8.96
N LEU A 78 4.40 -5.41 8.99
CA LEU A 78 5.30 -4.29 9.27
C LEU A 78 4.70 -3.43 10.36
N ILE A 79 5.58 -2.77 11.14
CA ILE A 79 5.20 -1.84 12.18
C ILE A 79 5.76 -0.47 11.83
N ILE A 80 4.90 0.56 11.91
CA ILE A 80 5.30 1.95 11.70
C ILE A 80 4.89 2.76 12.92
N ASN A 81 5.84 3.50 13.50
CA ASN A 81 5.55 4.34 14.65
C ASN A 81 4.66 5.52 14.26
N LEU A 82 3.68 5.79 15.10
CA LEU A 82 2.75 6.90 14.96
C LEU A 82 2.87 7.84 16.15
N GLU A 83 2.32 9.04 16.01
CA GLU A 83 2.05 9.89 17.15
C GLU A 83 1.00 9.22 18.02
N GLY A 84 1.36 8.90 19.26
CA GLY A 84 0.48 8.26 20.24
C GLY A 84 0.37 6.75 20.13
N GLY A 85 1.18 6.10 19.29
CA GLY A 85 1.13 4.65 19.16
C GLY A 85 1.91 4.10 17.99
N TYR A 86 1.35 3.08 17.34
CA TYR A 86 1.97 2.47 16.17
C TYR A 86 0.92 1.84 15.26
N LEU A 87 1.28 1.74 13.98
CA LEU A 87 0.47 1.13 12.93
C LEU A 87 1.07 -0.23 12.58
N VAL A 88 0.24 -1.25 12.51
CA VAL A 88 0.64 -2.57 12.01
C VAL A 88 -0.06 -2.80 10.68
N ILE A 89 0.71 -3.24 9.68
CA ILE A 89 0.19 -3.56 8.34
C ILE A 89 0.55 -5.01 8.05
N TRP A 90 -0.43 -5.83 7.67
CA TRP A 90 -0.20 -7.24 7.37
C TRP A 90 -1.00 -7.71 6.16
N PRO A 91 -0.56 -8.82 5.52
CA PRO A 91 -1.24 -9.36 4.33
C PRO A 91 -2.64 -9.86 4.63
N GLU A 92 -3.54 -9.70 3.64
CA GLU A 92 -4.88 -10.25 3.65
C GLU A 92 -5.10 -11.15 2.42
N SER A 93 -6.13 -11.97 2.47
CA SER A 93 -6.50 -12.87 1.38
C SER A 93 -7.69 -12.31 0.60
N PRO A 94 -7.67 -12.35 -0.74
CA PRO A 94 -6.56 -12.78 -1.58
C PRO A 94 -5.44 -11.73 -1.54
N LEU A 95 -4.19 -12.21 -1.55
CA LEU A 95 -3.06 -11.27 -1.40
C LEU A 95 -2.90 -10.37 -2.60
N VAL A 96 -2.94 -10.93 -3.82
CA VAL A 96 -2.75 -10.18 -5.05
C VAL A 96 -3.91 -10.42 -5.99
N GLN A 97 -4.46 -9.34 -6.56
CA GLN A 97 -5.50 -9.41 -7.59
C GLN A 97 -5.10 -8.55 -8.78
N LEU A 98 -5.19 -9.13 -9.97
CA LEU A 98 -4.90 -8.43 -11.21
C LEU A 98 -6.17 -7.82 -11.79
N MET A 99 -6.02 -6.62 -12.35
CA MET A 99 -7.06 -5.98 -13.18
C MET A 99 -6.45 -5.64 -14.53
N VAL A 100 -7.14 -6.00 -15.59
CA VAL A 100 -6.66 -5.85 -16.96
C VAL A 100 -7.64 -5.02 -17.77
N ASP A 101 -7.14 -3.93 -18.35
CA ASP A 101 -7.88 -3.09 -19.29
C ASP A 101 -6.95 -2.85 -20.50
N GLY A 102 -6.96 -3.80 -21.43
CA GLY A 102 -6.01 -3.79 -22.54
C GLY A 102 -4.57 -3.90 -22.04
N ASP A 103 -3.73 -2.95 -22.44
CA ASP A 103 -2.34 -2.87 -21.97
C ASP A 103 -2.18 -2.07 -20.68
N PHE A 104 -3.26 -1.42 -20.21
CA PHE A 104 -3.23 -0.70 -18.93
C PHE A 104 -3.71 -1.64 -17.83
N ARG A 105 -2.79 -2.08 -17.00
CA ARG A 105 -3.02 -3.13 -16.00
C ARG A 105 -2.66 -2.66 -14.62
N SER A 106 -3.26 -3.31 -13.63
CA SER A 106 -2.91 -3.06 -12.24
C SER A 106 -2.91 -4.33 -11.41
N ALA A 107 -2.16 -4.30 -10.32
CA ALA A 107 -2.17 -5.34 -9.31
C ALA A 107 -2.52 -4.72 -7.96
N TYR A 108 -3.58 -5.22 -7.35
CA TYR A 108 -3.93 -4.90 -5.97
C TYR A 108 -3.16 -5.82 -5.04
N ILE A 109 -2.54 -5.26 -4.02
CA ILE A 109 -1.99 -6.02 -2.91
C ILE A 109 -2.89 -5.72 -1.71
N ASN A 110 -3.65 -6.71 -1.28
CA ASN A 110 -4.63 -6.56 -0.22
C ASN A 110 -4.00 -6.72 1.15
N LEU A 111 -4.26 -5.77 2.01
CA LEU A 111 -3.64 -5.66 3.33
C LEU A 111 -4.71 -5.31 4.36
N SER A 112 -4.35 -5.49 5.61
CA SER A 112 -5.11 -4.96 6.75
C SER A 112 -4.19 -4.07 7.56
N ILE A 113 -4.78 -3.06 8.19
CA ILE A 113 -4.07 -2.17 9.11
C ILE A 113 -4.78 -2.12 10.44
N ASN A 114 -4.00 -1.89 11.48
CA ASN A 114 -4.52 -1.62 12.82
C ASN A 114 -3.62 -0.58 13.47
N ALA A 115 -4.23 0.44 14.06
CA ALA A 115 -3.51 1.45 14.80
C ALA A 115 -3.67 1.17 16.30
N TYR A 116 -2.56 0.93 16.98
CA TYR A 116 -2.55 0.66 18.41
C TYR A 116 -2.16 1.91 19.16
N HIS A 117 -3.00 2.28 20.12
CA HIS A 117 -2.76 3.41 20.99
C HIS A 117 -1.84 3.00 22.14
N VAL A 118 -0.84 3.85 22.44
CA VAL A 118 0.03 3.66 23.58
C VAL A 118 -0.34 4.74 24.61
N PRO A 119 -0.97 4.35 25.75
CA PRO A 119 -1.36 5.33 26.77
C PRO A 119 -0.15 6.07 27.33
N GLY A 120 -0.30 7.36 27.54
CA GLY A 120 0.75 8.22 28.10
C GLY A 120 1.72 8.79 27.08
N GLU A 121 1.53 8.49 25.80
CA GLU A 121 2.32 9.05 24.70
C GLU A 121 1.79 10.39 24.20
#